data_7f161e4a50ee6e6cf0e6f872a528e098
#
_entry.id   7f161e4a50ee6e6cf0e6f872a528e098
#
_cell.length_a   1.000
_cell.length_b   1.000
_cell.length_c   1.000
_cell.angle_alpha   90.00
_cell.angle_beta   90.00
_cell.angle_gamma   90.00
#
_symmetry.space_group_name_H-M   'P 1'
#
loop_
_entity.id
_entity.type
_entity.pdbx_description
1 polymer ?
#
loop_
_entity_poly.entity_id
_entity_poly.type
_entity_poly.pdbx_seq_one_letter_code
_entity_poly.pdbx_strand_id
1 'polypeptide(L)'
;MYKDINNYIKSCIPCTQFNPRRQKPPGTLKPIKPPEGVWQLVSMDFHGPITPTSQRGNKYIISLTDILSKFVVTKAVRDNTAQTAVRFLKEDIISKFGTPRCILTDNGTHFTSTLMNELIKQIGSTHLYSTPYHPQSNGQVERYNSTMDAKIAALSNLRKTDWDDQLPFVTFNYNRAIHSSAKLIPVE
;
A
#
# COMPACT_ATOMS: atom_id res chain seq x y z
N MET A 1 3.63 41.58 -4.56
CA MET A 1 4.69 41.64 -5.60
C MET A 1 5.04 40.27 -6.18
N TYR A 2 5.58 39.27 -5.45
CA TYR A 2 5.91 37.98 -6.05
C TYR A 2 4.68 37.18 -6.55
N LYS A 3 3.58 37.18 -5.77
CA LYS A 3 2.30 36.54 -6.15
C LYS A 3 1.69 37.21 -7.39
N ASP A 4 1.76 38.51 -7.48
CA ASP A 4 1.14 39.29 -8.57
C ASP A 4 1.91 39.08 -9.88
N ILE A 5 3.25 39.05 -9.82
CA ILE A 5 4.12 38.71 -10.96
C ILE A 5 3.83 37.26 -11.43
N ASN A 6 3.72 36.32 -10.50
CA ASN A 6 3.45 34.92 -10.84
C ASN A 6 2.05 34.74 -11.48
N ASN A 7 1.04 35.45 -10.97
CA ASN A 7 -0.31 35.45 -11.54
C ASN A 7 -0.32 36.09 -12.93
N TYR A 8 0.41 37.20 -13.12
CA TYR A 8 0.54 37.87 -14.43
C TYR A 8 1.20 36.94 -15.46
N ILE A 9 2.31 36.28 -15.10
CA ILE A 9 2.99 35.33 -16.00
C ILE A 9 2.07 34.17 -16.37
N LYS A 10 1.30 33.62 -15.42
CA LYS A 10 0.36 32.50 -15.66
C LYS A 10 -0.83 32.91 -16.55
N SER A 11 -1.27 34.14 -16.49
CA SER A 11 -2.37 34.67 -17.33
C SER A 11 -1.92 35.19 -18.70
N CYS A 12 -0.62 35.34 -18.90
CA CYS A 12 -0.08 35.85 -20.17
C CYS A 12 -0.03 34.72 -21.22
N ILE A 13 -0.91 34.79 -22.23
CA ILE A 13 -1.00 33.81 -23.32
C ILE A 13 0.34 33.63 -24.05
N PRO A 14 1.05 34.68 -24.51
CA PRO A 14 2.35 34.51 -25.16
C PRO A 14 3.38 33.82 -24.24
N CYS A 15 3.46 34.21 -22.96
CA CYS A 15 4.38 33.58 -22.02
C CYS A 15 4.05 32.10 -21.82
N THR A 16 2.77 31.75 -21.80
CA THR A 16 2.34 30.34 -21.62
C THR A 16 2.62 29.49 -22.86
N GLN A 17 2.50 30.06 -24.05
CA GLN A 17 2.76 29.37 -25.32
C GLN A 17 4.26 29.22 -25.61
N PHE A 18 5.07 30.22 -25.31
CA PHE A 18 6.49 30.28 -25.72
C PHE A 18 7.48 30.02 -24.56
N ASN A 19 7.01 29.89 -23.33
CA ASN A 19 7.89 29.56 -22.22
C ASN A 19 8.31 28.09 -22.28
N PRO A 20 9.59 27.77 -22.48
CA PRO A 20 10.04 26.41 -22.56
C PRO A 20 9.76 25.70 -21.23
N ARG A 21 9.01 24.62 -21.28
CA ARG A 21 8.77 23.77 -20.10
C ARG A 21 10.12 23.22 -19.62
N ARG A 22 10.68 23.83 -18.57
CA ARG A 22 11.93 23.36 -17.93
C ARG A 22 11.74 22.09 -17.08
N GLN A 23 10.58 21.46 -17.16
CA GLN A 23 10.33 20.18 -16.51
C GLN A 23 10.92 19.06 -17.40
N LYS A 24 11.60 18.11 -16.75
CA LYS A 24 11.99 16.87 -17.44
C LYS A 24 10.74 16.26 -18.07
N PRO A 25 10.81 15.78 -19.32
CA PRO A 25 9.68 15.08 -19.92
C PRO A 25 9.26 13.93 -18.99
N PRO A 26 7.94 13.70 -18.79
CA PRO A 26 7.49 12.58 -18.00
C PRO A 26 8.09 11.30 -18.59
N GLY A 27 8.74 10.49 -17.73
CA GLY A 27 9.31 9.21 -18.15
C GLY A 27 8.22 8.31 -18.77
N THR A 28 8.60 7.47 -19.69
CA THR A 28 7.68 6.46 -20.26
C THR A 28 7.22 5.51 -19.15
N LEU A 29 5.92 5.33 -19.03
CA LEU A 29 5.32 4.36 -18.13
C LEU A 29 5.82 2.95 -18.50
N LYS A 30 6.48 2.28 -17.55
CA LYS A 30 6.79 0.84 -17.69
C LYS A 30 5.74 0.08 -16.88
N PRO A 31 4.67 -0.43 -17.51
CA PRO A 31 3.64 -1.17 -16.79
C PRO A 31 4.24 -2.45 -16.20
N ILE A 32 3.91 -2.74 -14.94
CA ILE A 32 4.22 -4.03 -14.34
C ILE A 32 3.34 -5.06 -15.05
N LYS A 33 3.95 -6.14 -15.57
CA LYS A 33 3.20 -7.22 -16.23
C LYS A 33 2.17 -7.78 -15.24
N PRO A 34 0.87 -7.88 -15.62
CA PRO A 34 -0.13 -8.49 -14.76
C PRO A 34 0.28 -9.91 -14.37
N PRO A 35 0.06 -10.33 -13.11
CA PRO A 35 0.36 -11.70 -12.70
C PRO A 35 -0.58 -12.68 -13.41
N GLU A 36 -0.04 -13.84 -13.81
CA GLU A 36 -0.77 -14.92 -14.46
C GLU A 36 -1.40 -15.90 -13.46
N GLY A 37 -0.98 -15.82 -12.19
CA GLY A 37 -1.43 -16.70 -11.12
C GLY A 37 -1.44 -16.01 -9.77
N VAL A 38 -2.19 -16.62 -8.85
CA VAL A 38 -2.28 -16.19 -7.45
C VAL A 38 -0.92 -16.29 -6.79
N TRP A 39 -0.61 -15.39 -5.87
CA TRP A 39 0.64 -15.37 -5.11
C TRP A 39 1.92 -15.14 -5.94
N GLN A 40 1.76 -14.77 -7.22
CA GLN A 40 2.90 -14.39 -8.05
C GLN A 40 3.36 -12.96 -7.80
N LEU A 41 2.42 -12.03 -7.58
CA LEU A 41 2.72 -10.64 -7.29
C LEU A 41 1.84 -10.17 -6.13
N VAL A 42 2.49 -9.85 -5.02
CA VAL A 42 1.83 -9.29 -3.85
C VAL A 42 2.31 -7.88 -3.60
N SER A 43 1.45 -7.02 -3.07
CA SER A 43 1.82 -5.67 -2.64
C SER A 43 1.78 -5.60 -1.12
N MET A 44 2.81 -5.05 -0.51
CA MET A 44 2.92 -4.86 0.94
C MET A 44 3.05 -3.39 1.28
N ASP A 45 2.30 -2.94 2.30
CA ASP A 45 2.23 -1.54 2.69
C ASP A 45 1.98 -1.36 4.18
N PHE A 46 2.37 -0.19 4.72
CA PHE A 46 1.99 0.26 6.05
C PHE A 46 0.97 1.38 5.95
N HIS A 47 -0.13 1.23 6.66
CA HIS A 47 -1.16 2.24 6.81
C HIS A 47 -1.12 2.84 8.21
N GLY A 48 -1.10 4.17 8.32
CA GLY A 48 -1.06 4.91 9.57
C GLY A 48 -0.04 6.05 9.58
N PRO A 49 0.21 6.71 10.72
CA PRO A 49 -0.26 6.31 12.06
C PRO A 49 -1.76 6.57 12.27
N ILE A 50 -2.46 5.58 12.86
CA ILE A 50 -3.88 5.66 13.18
C ILE A 50 -4.07 6.38 14.53
N THR A 51 -4.98 7.33 14.53
CA THR A 51 -5.32 8.10 15.72
C THR A 51 -6.80 7.89 16.05
N PRO A 52 -7.13 7.58 17.31
CA PRO A 52 -6.25 7.35 18.46
C PRO A 52 -5.48 6.01 18.39
N THR A 53 -4.38 5.94 19.14
CA THR A 53 -3.67 4.68 19.37
C THR A 53 -4.60 3.65 20.01
N SER A 54 -4.50 2.39 19.62
CA SER A 54 -5.32 1.33 20.20
C SER A 54 -4.99 1.08 21.69
N GLN A 55 -5.90 0.42 22.41
CA GLN A 55 -5.66 0.05 23.81
C GLN A 55 -4.44 -0.85 23.99
N ARG A 56 -4.08 -1.65 22.96
CA ARG A 56 -2.86 -2.49 22.95
C ARG A 56 -1.60 -1.76 22.50
N GLY A 57 -1.70 -0.45 22.21
CA GLY A 57 -0.59 0.38 21.80
C GLY A 57 -0.27 0.31 20.30
N ASN A 58 -1.16 -0.28 19.47
CA ASN A 58 -0.97 -0.33 18.03
C ASN A 58 -1.27 1.03 17.40
N LYS A 59 -0.46 1.41 16.40
CA LYS A 59 -0.54 2.69 15.69
C LYS A 59 -0.61 2.52 14.18
N TYR A 60 -0.23 1.35 13.67
CA TYR A 60 -0.16 1.07 12.24
C TYR A 60 -0.87 -0.24 11.92
N ILE A 61 -1.28 -0.37 10.68
CA ILE A 61 -1.70 -1.63 10.08
C ILE A 61 -0.69 -1.96 8.99
N ILE A 62 -0.07 -3.13 9.06
CA ILE A 62 0.67 -3.68 7.93
C ILE A 62 -0.27 -4.59 7.15
N SER A 63 -0.25 -4.46 5.84
CA SER A 63 -1.09 -5.23 4.93
C SER A 63 -0.28 -5.85 3.80
N LEU A 64 -0.70 -7.02 3.35
CA LEU A 64 -0.21 -7.64 2.13
C LEU A 64 -1.41 -8.06 1.29
N THR A 65 -1.43 -7.63 0.04
CA THR A 65 -2.51 -7.87 -0.92
C THR A 65 -1.99 -8.64 -2.12
N ASP A 66 -2.59 -9.76 -2.45
CA ASP A 66 -2.37 -10.41 -3.74
C ASP A 66 -2.99 -9.61 -4.87
N ILE A 67 -2.18 -9.25 -5.86
CA ILE A 67 -2.62 -8.32 -6.93
C ILE A 67 -3.66 -8.96 -7.84
N LEU A 68 -3.65 -10.28 -8.00
CA LEU A 68 -4.61 -10.97 -8.86
C LEU A 68 -5.93 -11.22 -8.15
N SER A 69 -5.93 -12.01 -7.07
CA SER A 69 -7.14 -12.41 -6.35
C SER A 69 -7.76 -11.30 -5.50
N LYS A 70 -6.98 -10.29 -5.15
CA LYS A 70 -7.33 -9.22 -4.18
C LYS A 70 -7.40 -9.71 -2.73
N PHE A 71 -6.97 -10.91 -2.47
CA PHE A 71 -6.88 -11.44 -1.10
C PHE A 71 -5.93 -10.60 -0.26
N VAL A 72 -6.35 -10.26 0.94
CA VAL A 72 -5.62 -9.38 1.85
C VAL A 72 -5.33 -10.07 3.16
N VAL A 73 -4.10 -9.94 3.63
CA VAL A 73 -3.69 -10.30 5.00
C VAL A 73 -3.30 -9.01 5.71
N THR A 74 -3.82 -8.80 6.93
CA THR A 74 -3.54 -7.60 7.73
C THR A 74 -3.12 -7.94 9.13
N LYS A 75 -2.35 -7.03 9.74
CA LYS A 75 -1.96 -7.10 11.15
C LYS A 75 -1.83 -5.70 11.74
N ALA A 76 -2.42 -5.49 12.92
CA ALA A 76 -2.18 -4.28 13.71
C ALA A 76 -0.82 -4.36 14.38
N VAL A 77 -0.03 -3.27 14.29
CA VAL A 77 1.34 -3.22 14.79
C VAL A 77 1.63 -1.87 15.47
N ARG A 78 2.63 -1.87 16.37
CA ARG A 78 2.98 -0.68 17.16
C ARG A 78 3.81 0.33 16.38
N ASP A 79 4.61 -0.14 15.45
CA ASP A 79 5.55 0.65 14.66
C ASP A 79 5.61 0.17 13.20
N ASN A 80 6.17 1.01 12.34
CA ASN A 80 6.40 0.73 10.92
C ASN A 80 7.88 0.48 10.62
N THR A 81 8.55 -0.30 11.46
CA THR A 81 9.96 -0.62 11.30
C THR A 81 10.20 -1.76 10.32
N ALA A 82 11.44 -1.85 9.80
CA ALA A 82 11.87 -2.99 8.97
C ALA A 82 11.75 -4.32 9.70
N GLN A 83 12.03 -4.36 11.01
CA GLN A 83 11.88 -5.56 11.83
C GLN A 83 10.44 -6.04 11.89
N THR A 84 9.49 -5.11 12.03
CA THR A 84 8.05 -5.40 12.03
C THR A 84 7.61 -5.94 10.68
N ALA A 85 8.07 -5.35 9.57
CA ALA A 85 7.78 -5.84 8.21
C ALA A 85 8.34 -7.25 7.98
N VAL A 86 9.59 -7.51 8.37
CA VAL A 86 10.23 -8.83 8.26
C VAL A 86 9.50 -9.88 9.09
N ARG A 87 9.12 -9.54 10.33
CA ARG A 87 8.36 -10.45 11.20
C ARG A 87 7.01 -10.81 10.60
N PHE A 88 6.27 -9.82 10.13
CA PHE A 88 4.99 -10.04 9.46
C PHE A 88 5.14 -10.95 8.24
N LEU A 89 6.13 -10.67 7.38
CA LEU A 89 6.36 -11.49 6.19
C LEU A 89 6.68 -12.93 6.55
N LYS A 90 7.51 -13.18 7.57
CA LYS A 90 7.87 -14.54 8.02
C LYS A 90 6.70 -15.27 8.68
N GLU A 91 6.08 -14.65 9.69
CA GLU A 91 5.14 -15.31 10.59
C GLU A 91 3.72 -15.36 10.04
N ASP A 92 3.28 -14.30 9.35
CA ASP A 92 1.88 -14.19 8.91
C ASP A 92 1.69 -14.52 7.43
N ILE A 93 2.74 -14.44 6.64
CA ILE A 93 2.69 -14.69 5.20
C ILE A 93 3.35 -16.04 4.85
N ILE A 94 4.68 -16.11 4.96
CA ILE A 94 5.43 -17.29 4.47
C ILE A 94 5.01 -18.56 5.20
N SER A 95 4.86 -18.49 6.53
CA SER A 95 4.49 -19.66 7.34
C SER A 95 3.10 -20.21 7.05
N LYS A 96 2.19 -19.40 6.51
CA LYS A 96 0.78 -19.76 6.29
C LYS A 96 0.43 -19.99 4.82
N PHE A 97 1.03 -19.22 3.93
CA PHE A 97 0.66 -19.18 2.51
C PHE A 97 1.81 -19.51 1.57
N GLY A 98 3.02 -19.66 2.11
CA GLY A 98 4.23 -19.87 1.30
C GLY A 98 4.85 -18.57 0.79
N THR A 99 5.92 -18.71 0.04
CA THR A 99 6.73 -17.59 -0.44
C THR A 99 6.13 -17.00 -1.73
N PRO A 100 5.77 -15.70 -1.77
CA PRO A 100 5.33 -15.05 -2.99
C PRO A 100 6.50 -14.91 -3.97
N ARG A 101 6.25 -14.96 -5.27
CA ARG A 101 7.29 -14.83 -6.29
C ARG A 101 7.86 -13.41 -6.35
N CYS A 102 7.00 -12.39 -6.29
CA CYS A 102 7.39 -10.98 -6.34
C CYS A 102 6.67 -10.21 -5.23
N ILE A 103 7.38 -9.33 -4.55
CA ILE A 103 6.85 -8.45 -3.51
C ILE A 103 7.03 -7.01 -3.97
N LEU A 104 5.92 -6.30 -4.15
CA LEU A 104 5.88 -4.88 -4.50
C LEU A 104 5.72 -4.05 -3.22
N THR A 105 6.56 -3.05 -3.02
CA THR A 105 6.47 -2.10 -1.91
C THR A 105 6.66 -0.67 -2.42
N ASP A 106 6.39 0.30 -1.58
CA ASP A 106 6.89 1.65 -1.79
C ASP A 106 8.40 1.75 -1.49
N ASN A 107 8.96 2.97 -1.64
CA ASN A 107 10.37 3.26 -1.34
C ASN A 107 10.58 3.69 0.12
N GLY A 108 9.68 3.36 1.03
CA GLY A 108 9.84 3.66 2.46
C GLY A 108 11.09 3.02 3.05
N THR A 109 11.73 3.69 3.99
CA THR A 109 12.99 3.22 4.61
C THR A 109 12.85 1.86 5.30
N HIS A 110 11.65 1.53 5.78
CA HIS A 110 11.32 0.24 6.37
C HIS A 110 11.34 -0.91 5.34
N PHE A 111 11.06 -0.64 4.06
CA PHE A 111 11.12 -1.64 2.99
C PHE A 111 12.46 -1.64 2.24
N THR A 112 13.16 -0.51 2.17
CA THR A 112 14.47 -0.40 1.49
C THR A 112 15.64 -0.80 2.39
N SER A 113 15.39 -1.22 3.62
CA SER A 113 16.42 -1.62 4.59
C SER A 113 17.19 -2.85 4.14
N THR A 114 18.45 -2.95 4.56
CA THR A 114 19.31 -4.14 4.33
C THR A 114 18.63 -5.41 4.84
N LEU A 115 18.02 -5.34 6.03
CA LEU A 115 17.33 -6.48 6.65
C LEU A 115 16.21 -7.04 5.77
N MET A 116 15.40 -6.17 5.20
CA MET A 116 14.30 -6.57 4.31
C MET A 116 14.82 -7.16 3.00
N ASN A 117 15.83 -6.52 2.41
CA ASN A 117 16.45 -6.98 1.18
C ASN A 117 17.13 -8.34 1.33
N GLU A 118 17.83 -8.56 2.43
CA GLU A 118 18.44 -9.86 2.73
C GLU A 118 17.40 -10.96 2.91
N LEU A 119 16.32 -10.70 3.65
CA LEU A 119 15.22 -11.66 3.79
C LEU A 119 14.65 -12.03 2.42
N ILE A 120 14.27 -11.03 1.61
CA ILE A 120 13.66 -11.26 0.29
C ILE A 120 14.60 -12.08 -0.60
N LYS A 121 15.91 -11.81 -0.56
CA LYS A 121 16.91 -12.60 -1.26
C LYS A 121 16.99 -14.05 -0.76
N GLN A 122 16.98 -14.25 0.56
CA GLN A 122 17.02 -15.58 1.17
C GLN A 122 15.83 -16.46 0.80
N ILE A 123 14.64 -15.87 0.71
CA ILE A 123 13.41 -16.59 0.33
C ILE A 123 13.26 -16.78 -1.18
N GLY A 124 14.19 -16.26 -1.99
CA GLY A 124 14.16 -16.38 -3.45
C GLY A 124 13.09 -15.54 -4.14
N SER A 125 12.52 -14.53 -3.46
CA SER A 125 11.55 -13.60 -4.04
C SER A 125 12.23 -12.45 -4.77
N THR A 126 11.50 -11.82 -5.70
CA THR A 126 11.94 -10.57 -6.33
C THR A 126 11.31 -9.38 -5.63
N HIS A 127 12.13 -8.43 -5.18
CA HIS A 127 11.64 -7.16 -4.63
C HIS A 127 11.44 -6.15 -5.74
N LEU A 128 10.23 -5.63 -5.85
CA LEU A 128 9.85 -4.58 -6.78
C LEU A 128 9.48 -3.32 -5.99
N TYR A 129 9.92 -2.17 -6.47
CA TYR A 129 9.60 -0.89 -5.86
C TYR A 129 8.62 -0.12 -6.75
N SER A 130 7.58 0.43 -6.16
CA SER A 130 6.70 1.34 -6.88
C SER A 130 7.44 2.63 -7.18
N THR A 131 7.35 3.10 -8.43
CA THR A 131 7.91 4.42 -8.75
C THR A 131 6.98 5.51 -8.22
N PRO A 132 7.52 6.63 -7.69
CA PRO A 132 6.74 7.72 -7.08
C PRO A 132 5.66 8.35 -7.97
N TYR A 133 5.64 8.01 -9.25
CA TYR A 133 4.73 8.57 -10.26
C TYR A 133 3.82 7.52 -10.91
N HIS A 134 3.63 6.35 -10.26
CA HIS A 134 2.74 5.30 -10.75
C HIS A 134 1.54 5.10 -9.80
N PRO A 135 0.53 6.01 -9.82
CA PRO A 135 -0.63 5.89 -8.95
C PRO A 135 -1.46 4.62 -9.21
N GLN A 136 -1.34 4.02 -10.39
CA GLN A 136 -2.09 2.80 -10.74
C GLN A 136 -1.64 1.55 -9.97
N SER A 137 -0.36 1.44 -9.59
CA SER A 137 0.15 0.30 -8.81
C SER A 137 -0.27 0.38 -7.34
N ASN A 138 -0.36 1.59 -6.78
CA ASN A 138 -0.80 1.84 -5.40
C ASN A 138 -2.31 2.08 -5.28
N GLY A 139 -3.00 2.42 -6.36
CA GLY A 139 -4.42 2.75 -6.33
C GLY A 139 -5.34 1.60 -5.85
N GLN A 140 -4.86 0.37 -5.87
CA GLN A 140 -5.59 -0.77 -5.29
C GLN A 140 -5.42 -0.82 -3.76
N VAL A 141 -4.19 -0.62 -3.28
CA VAL A 141 -3.88 -0.57 -1.85
C VAL A 141 -4.53 0.66 -1.21
N GLU A 142 -4.48 1.80 -1.86
CA GLU A 142 -5.14 3.04 -1.39
C GLU A 142 -6.66 2.86 -1.27
N ARG A 143 -7.32 2.23 -2.25
CA ARG A 143 -8.75 1.91 -2.17
C ARG A 143 -9.07 0.92 -1.05
N TYR A 144 -8.22 -0.09 -0.87
CA TYR A 144 -8.36 -1.02 0.24
C TYR A 144 -8.24 -0.29 1.57
N ASN A 145 -7.19 0.52 1.76
CA ASN A 145 -6.97 1.29 2.98
C ASN A 145 -8.16 2.22 3.29
N SER A 146 -8.67 2.95 2.31
CA SER A 146 -9.84 3.81 2.47
C SER A 146 -11.10 3.01 2.86
N THR A 147 -11.34 1.85 2.24
CA THR A 147 -12.48 0.97 2.57
C THR A 147 -12.33 0.39 3.98
N MET A 148 -11.13 0.00 4.35
CA MET A 148 -10.78 -0.54 5.67
C MET A 148 -11.02 0.51 6.75
N ASP A 149 -10.55 1.75 6.56
CA ASP A 149 -10.74 2.84 7.50
C ASP A 149 -12.21 3.13 7.78
N ALA A 150 -13.02 3.20 6.73
CA ALA A 150 -14.46 3.42 6.87
C ALA A 150 -15.15 2.29 7.67
N LYS A 151 -14.79 1.03 7.40
CA LYS A 151 -15.37 -0.13 8.11
C LYS A 151 -14.87 -0.21 9.56
N ILE A 152 -13.60 0.03 9.80
CA ILE A 152 -13.03 0.10 11.16
C ILE A 152 -13.72 1.19 11.96
N ALA A 153 -13.86 2.39 11.37
CA ALA A 153 -14.51 3.51 12.04
C ALA A 153 -16.00 3.22 12.39
N ALA A 154 -16.68 2.44 11.56
CA ALA A 154 -18.07 2.06 11.80
C ALA A 154 -18.23 0.99 12.89
N LEU A 155 -17.25 0.10 13.06
CA LEU A 155 -17.30 -1.01 14.02
C LEU A 155 -16.65 -0.69 15.36
N SER A 156 -15.79 0.32 15.40
CA SER A 156 -15.07 0.70 16.63
C SER A 156 -15.97 1.42 17.63
N ASN A 157 -15.57 1.34 18.91
CA ASN A 157 -16.23 2.03 20.01
C ASN A 157 -16.23 3.56 19.83
N LEU A 158 -16.99 4.28 20.66
CA LEU A 158 -17.06 5.75 20.61
C LEU A 158 -15.71 6.45 20.75
N ARG A 159 -14.75 5.84 21.45
CA ARG A 159 -13.38 6.36 21.64
C ARG A 159 -12.44 5.91 20.53
N LYS A 160 -12.88 5.01 19.64
CA LYS A 160 -12.08 4.43 18.54
C LYS A 160 -10.74 3.84 18.97
N THR A 161 -10.69 3.25 20.17
CA THR A 161 -9.45 2.69 20.75
C THR A 161 -9.36 1.17 20.65
N ASP A 162 -10.39 0.52 20.13
CA ASP A 162 -10.50 -0.94 19.91
C ASP A 162 -10.42 -1.33 18.41
N TRP A 163 -9.93 -0.43 17.59
CA TRP A 163 -9.89 -0.61 16.13
C TRP A 163 -9.06 -1.84 15.71
N ASP A 164 -8.04 -2.19 16.48
CA ASP A 164 -7.20 -3.36 16.23
C ASP A 164 -7.91 -4.69 16.54
N ASP A 165 -8.92 -4.68 17.42
CA ASP A 165 -9.80 -5.82 17.65
C ASP A 165 -10.81 -6.01 16.49
N GLN A 166 -11.20 -4.93 15.83
CA GLN A 166 -12.12 -4.97 14.70
C GLN A 166 -11.43 -5.36 13.38
N LEU A 167 -10.13 -5.14 13.28
CA LEU A 167 -9.35 -5.36 12.05
C LEU A 167 -9.50 -6.78 11.46
N PRO A 168 -9.45 -7.88 12.22
CA PRO A 168 -9.65 -9.23 11.68
C PRO A 168 -11.04 -9.42 11.03
N PHE A 169 -12.09 -8.85 11.63
CA PHE A 169 -13.45 -8.92 11.08
C PHE A 169 -13.60 -8.11 9.81
N VAL A 170 -13.00 -6.93 9.76
CA VAL A 170 -12.98 -6.08 8.55
C VAL A 170 -12.26 -6.79 7.42
N THR A 171 -11.10 -7.38 7.70
CA THR A 171 -10.31 -8.14 6.72
C THR A 171 -11.06 -9.38 6.22
N PHE A 172 -11.69 -10.13 7.13
CA PHE A 172 -12.52 -11.26 6.77
C PHE A 172 -13.68 -10.87 5.85
N ASN A 173 -14.42 -9.82 6.21
CA ASN A 173 -15.53 -9.30 5.40
C ASN A 173 -15.08 -8.82 4.01
N TYR A 174 -13.88 -8.20 3.93
CA TYR A 174 -13.32 -7.80 2.65
C TYR A 174 -13.00 -9.02 1.77
N ASN A 175 -12.32 -10.01 2.33
CA ASN A 175 -11.93 -11.22 1.61
C ASN A 175 -13.13 -12.10 1.18
N ARG A 176 -14.29 -11.94 1.81
CA ARG A 176 -15.55 -12.65 1.47
C ARG A 176 -16.48 -11.87 0.57
N ALA A 177 -16.21 -10.60 0.34
CA ALA A 177 -17.03 -9.76 -0.54
C ALA A 177 -16.61 -9.94 -2.01
N ILE A 178 -17.59 -9.88 -2.92
CA ILE A 178 -17.31 -9.85 -4.37
C ILE A 178 -16.53 -8.57 -4.69
N HIS A 179 -15.32 -8.73 -5.21
CA HIS A 179 -14.49 -7.59 -5.57
C HIS A 179 -14.91 -7.02 -6.93
N SER A 180 -15.21 -5.73 -6.99
CA SER A 180 -15.76 -5.05 -8.18
C SER A 180 -14.89 -5.20 -9.44
N SER A 181 -13.56 -5.23 -9.30
CA SER A 181 -12.64 -5.37 -10.43
C SER A 181 -12.35 -6.81 -10.82
N ALA A 182 -12.28 -7.74 -9.86
CA ALA A 182 -12.03 -9.15 -10.12
C ALA A 182 -13.31 -9.92 -10.45
N LYS A 183 -14.48 -9.40 -10.04
CA LYS A 183 -15.80 -10.08 -10.10
C LYS A 183 -15.82 -11.46 -9.43
N LEU A 184 -14.86 -11.70 -8.56
CA LEU A 184 -14.65 -12.93 -7.79
C LEU A 184 -14.54 -12.60 -6.30
N ILE A 185 -14.76 -13.59 -5.48
CA ILE A 185 -14.51 -13.52 -4.03
C ILE A 185 -13.02 -13.81 -3.82
N PRO A 186 -12.23 -12.95 -3.13
CA PRO A 186 -10.79 -13.13 -2.97
C PRO A 186 -10.36 -14.46 -2.31
N VAL A 187 -11.24 -15.12 -1.56
CA VAL A 187 -10.99 -16.40 -0.85
C VAL A 187 -11.22 -17.62 -1.75
N GLU A 188 -11.90 -17.47 -2.88
CA GLU A 188 -12.11 -18.54 -3.85
C GLU A 188 -10.97 -18.57 -4.88
#